data_30ee5d2f348c45c170141530feaacc84
#
_entry.id   30ee5d2f348c45c170141530feaacc84
#
_cell.length_a   1.000
_cell.length_b   1.000
_cell.length_c   1.000
_cell.angle_alpha   90.00
_cell.angle_beta   90.00
_cell.angle_gamma   90.00
#
_symmetry.space_group_name_H-M   'P 1'
#
loop_
_entity.id
_entity.type
_entity.pdbx_description
1 polymer ?
#
loop_
_entity_poly.entity_id
_entity_poly.type
_entity_poly.pdbx_seq_one_letter_code
_entity_poly.pdbx_strand_id
1 'polypeptide(L)'
;MHRCGINRGTIRDCTFQGLVEGKYETAGIVGINEGTGTVQRCTTKGTVTGYYYTGGIVGKNFGTVDNCSNYANINNNSQWVEEDDEISVDILQNIRENETDVKVASGVDTGGIVGFSKGVIMRCTNVGKVGYEHTGYNIGGIVGRQSGVVALCTNHGTVYGRKDIGGIVGQMEPYIEVDAAESIRDAVNKLHDLVQQTLDDMEEGTNVIQNDVDVLKNYSDAVIDQSDTLSNRLSSFADNNIDQVNSLTDRMESVLD
;
A
#
# COMPACT_ATOMS: atom_id res chain seq x y z
N MET A 1 14.13 -1.01 -15.40
CA MET A 1 13.20 -1.73 -14.47
C MET A 1 14.04 -2.24 -13.32
N HIS A 2 14.10 -1.52 -12.22
CA HIS A 2 14.90 -1.91 -11.05
C HIS A 2 14.06 -2.92 -10.25
N ARG A 3 14.58 -4.14 -10.13
CA ARG A 3 13.93 -5.15 -9.29
C ARG A 3 14.32 -4.87 -7.85
N CYS A 4 13.38 -4.38 -7.06
CA CYS A 4 13.49 -4.40 -5.61
C CYS A 4 13.62 -5.85 -5.16
N GLY A 5 14.44 -6.10 -4.12
CA GLY A 5 14.50 -7.42 -3.51
C GLY A 5 13.16 -7.79 -2.90
N ILE A 6 12.60 -8.95 -3.26
CA ILE A 6 11.31 -9.44 -2.76
C ILE A 6 11.56 -10.66 -1.88
N ASN A 7 10.98 -10.66 -0.68
CA ASN A 7 11.01 -11.79 0.25
C ASN A 7 9.64 -12.48 0.34
N ARG A 8 9.60 -13.77 0.09
CA ARG A 8 8.44 -14.66 0.30
C ARG A 8 8.73 -15.78 1.31
N GLY A 9 9.94 -15.79 1.84
CA GLY A 9 10.43 -16.78 2.80
C GLY A 9 10.86 -16.13 4.11
N THR A 10 11.97 -16.59 4.69
CA THR A 10 12.50 -16.06 5.95
C THR A 10 13.90 -15.47 5.76
N ILE A 11 14.05 -14.19 6.09
CA ILE A 11 15.33 -13.50 6.25
C ILE A 11 15.55 -13.30 7.75
N ARG A 12 16.67 -13.80 8.28
CA ARG A 12 16.93 -13.70 9.72
C ARG A 12 18.41 -13.54 10.03
N ASP A 13 18.68 -12.93 11.18
CA ASP A 13 20.03 -12.81 11.76
C ASP A 13 21.00 -12.11 10.79
N CYS A 14 20.51 -11.20 9.94
CA CYS A 14 21.29 -10.50 8.93
C CYS A 14 21.64 -9.08 9.38
N THR A 15 22.84 -8.63 9.03
CA THR A 15 23.26 -7.25 9.26
C THR A 15 23.68 -6.61 7.95
N PHE A 16 23.14 -5.44 7.67
CA PHE A 16 23.58 -4.56 6.61
C PHE A 16 24.28 -3.33 7.18
N GLN A 17 25.38 -2.94 6.56
CA GLN A 17 26.08 -1.70 6.87
C GLN A 17 26.59 -1.05 5.58
N GLY A 18 26.11 0.15 5.28
CA GLY A 18 26.48 0.86 4.07
C GLY A 18 25.48 1.92 3.66
N LEU A 19 25.46 2.22 2.36
CA LEU A 19 24.54 3.14 1.71
C LEU A 19 23.61 2.35 0.79
N VAL A 20 22.29 2.59 0.90
CA VAL A 20 21.30 2.14 -0.06
C VAL A 20 20.58 3.36 -0.62
N GLU A 21 20.53 3.45 -1.95
CA GLU A 21 19.79 4.48 -2.66
C GLU A 21 18.83 3.84 -3.65
N GLY A 22 17.61 4.33 -3.69
CA GLY A 22 16.58 3.83 -4.59
C GLY A 22 15.45 4.83 -4.78
N LYS A 23 14.53 4.53 -5.69
CA LYS A 23 13.34 5.35 -5.92
C LYS A 23 12.12 4.77 -5.20
N TYR A 24 11.89 3.48 -5.31
CA TYR A 24 10.74 2.77 -4.75
C TYR A 24 11.18 1.59 -3.90
N GLU A 25 10.40 1.26 -2.88
CA GLU A 25 10.58 0.13 -1.98
C GLU A 25 12.04 -0.05 -1.54
N THR A 26 12.60 1.02 -0.98
CA THR A 26 14.02 1.10 -0.64
C THR A 26 14.24 0.76 0.84
N ALA A 27 15.16 -0.15 1.12
CA ALA A 27 15.49 -0.51 2.50
C ALA A 27 16.86 -1.16 2.65
N GLY A 28 17.35 -1.21 3.89
CA GLY A 28 18.64 -1.84 4.19
C GLY A 28 18.65 -3.37 4.07
N ILE A 29 17.53 -4.04 4.27
CA ILE A 29 17.44 -5.52 4.23
C ILE A 29 16.62 -5.99 3.03
N VAL A 30 15.39 -5.55 2.86
CA VAL A 30 14.54 -6.03 1.76
C VAL A 30 13.58 -4.93 1.29
N GLY A 31 13.43 -4.79 -0.03
CA GLY A 31 12.52 -3.82 -0.63
C GLY A 31 11.06 -4.15 -0.31
N ILE A 32 10.61 -5.38 -0.61
CA ILE A 32 9.23 -5.84 -0.39
C ILE A 32 9.25 -7.15 0.41
N ASN A 33 8.52 -7.19 1.53
CA ASN A 33 8.24 -8.40 2.29
C ASN A 33 6.78 -8.81 2.04
N GLU A 34 6.58 -9.87 1.28
CA GLU A 34 5.26 -10.39 0.90
C GLU A 34 4.52 -11.03 2.10
N GLY A 35 3.23 -11.34 1.95
CA GLY A 35 2.37 -11.83 3.03
C GLY A 35 2.88 -13.06 3.77
N THR A 36 3.57 -13.97 3.07
CA THR A 36 4.23 -15.15 3.68
C THR A 36 5.63 -14.87 4.20
N GLY A 37 6.17 -13.69 3.89
CA GLY A 37 7.55 -13.31 4.20
C GLY A 37 7.73 -12.98 5.68
N THR A 38 8.87 -13.40 6.24
CA THR A 38 9.29 -13.05 7.60
C THR A 38 10.68 -12.43 7.58
N VAL A 39 10.85 -11.28 8.23
CA VAL A 39 12.14 -10.64 8.46
C VAL A 39 12.34 -10.53 9.97
N GLN A 40 13.37 -11.20 10.51
CA GLN A 40 13.55 -11.25 11.96
C GLN A 40 15.01 -11.13 12.39
N ARG A 41 15.23 -10.47 13.54
CA ARG A 41 16.55 -10.26 14.14
C ARG A 41 17.59 -9.69 13.18
N CYS A 42 17.12 -8.80 12.28
CA CYS A 42 17.99 -8.13 11.32
C CYS A 42 18.38 -6.73 11.81
N THR A 43 19.54 -6.29 11.39
CA THR A 43 20.10 -4.98 11.79
C THR A 43 20.55 -4.20 10.57
N THR A 44 20.22 -2.91 10.54
CA THR A 44 20.70 -1.97 9.51
C THR A 44 21.51 -0.85 10.13
N LYS A 45 22.63 -0.50 9.50
CA LYS A 45 23.52 0.62 9.84
C LYS A 45 23.92 1.39 8.59
N GLY A 46 24.21 2.69 8.76
CA GLY A 46 24.64 3.56 7.67
C GLY A 46 23.53 4.49 7.19
N THR A 47 23.19 4.50 5.90
CA THR A 47 22.21 5.42 5.33
C THR A 47 21.31 4.68 4.33
N VAL A 48 20.01 4.97 4.38
CA VAL A 48 19.03 4.51 3.41
C VAL A 48 18.28 5.72 2.86
N THR A 49 18.29 5.89 1.55
CA THR A 49 17.65 7.02 0.88
C THR A 49 16.74 6.52 -0.24
N GLY A 50 15.50 6.97 -0.24
CA GLY A 50 14.50 6.61 -1.23
C GLY A 50 13.35 7.62 -1.32
N TYR A 51 12.59 7.59 -2.42
CA TYR A 51 11.45 8.49 -2.60
C TYR A 51 10.17 7.94 -2.00
N TYR A 52 9.87 6.66 -2.26
CA TYR A 52 8.63 6.01 -1.83
C TYR A 52 8.90 4.73 -1.08
N TYR A 53 8.17 4.53 0.01
CA TYR A 53 8.22 3.32 0.82
C TYR A 53 9.65 3.02 1.28
N THR A 54 10.22 3.97 2.02
CA THR A 54 11.60 3.88 2.50
C THR A 54 11.64 3.44 3.95
N GLY A 55 12.35 2.35 4.23
CA GLY A 55 12.51 1.83 5.60
C GLY A 55 13.93 1.39 5.93
N GLY A 56 14.27 1.41 7.20
CA GLY A 56 15.57 0.90 7.64
C GLY A 56 15.73 -0.60 7.38
N ILE A 57 14.69 -1.38 7.59
CA ILE A 57 14.67 -2.84 7.45
C ILE A 57 13.89 -3.26 6.20
N VAL A 58 12.67 -2.76 6.02
CA VAL A 58 11.79 -3.13 4.90
C VAL A 58 11.18 -1.88 4.27
N GLY A 59 11.16 -1.79 2.94
CA GLY A 59 10.48 -0.73 2.21
C GLY A 59 8.97 -0.88 2.33
N LYS A 60 8.44 -2.01 1.89
CA LYS A 60 7.01 -2.34 1.90
C LYS A 60 6.77 -3.71 2.54
N ASN A 61 5.92 -3.77 3.56
CA ASN A 61 5.67 -4.99 4.33
C ASN A 61 4.21 -5.44 4.27
N PHE A 62 3.98 -6.68 3.84
CA PHE A 62 2.70 -7.38 3.91
C PHE A 62 2.76 -8.60 4.86
N GLY A 63 3.97 -9.04 5.22
CA GLY A 63 4.24 -10.16 6.11
C GLY A 63 4.59 -9.72 7.54
N THR A 64 5.60 -10.36 8.12
CA THR A 64 6.03 -10.11 9.50
C THR A 64 7.44 -9.53 9.57
N VAL A 65 7.60 -8.45 10.32
CA VAL A 65 8.90 -7.87 10.70
C VAL A 65 9.00 -7.94 12.23
N ASP A 66 9.96 -8.71 12.74
CA ASP A 66 10.04 -9.01 14.13
C ASP A 66 11.46 -8.88 14.71
N ASN A 67 11.56 -8.26 15.88
CA ASN A 67 12.81 -8.14 16.64
C ASN A 67 13.99 -7.59 15.80
N CYS A 68 13.71 -6.58 14.96
CA CYS A 68 14.72 -5.93 14.11
C CYS A 68 15.14 -4.58 14.68
N SER A 69 16.38 -4.18 14.37
CA SER A 69 16.98 -2.94 14.87
C SER A 69 17.52 -2.07 13.75
N ASN A 70 17.15 -0.81 13.73
CA ASN A 70 17.70 0.17 12.80
C ASN A 70 18.58 1.20 13.52
N TYR A 71 19.81 1.33 13.07
CA TYR A 71 20.79 2.36 13.46
C TYR A 71 21.16 3.26 12.26
N ALA A 72 20.61 2.99 11.08
CA ALA A 72 20.85 3.81 9.89
C ALA A 72 20.02 5.10 9.93
N ASN A 73 20.51 6.14 9.29
CA ASN A 73 19.74 7.33 8.99
C ASN A 73 18.88 7.09 7.75
N ILE A 74 17.60 7.39 7.85
CA ILE A 74 16.60 7.14 6.80
C ILE A 74 16.12 8.47 6.24
N ASN A 75 16.33 8.74 4.96
CA ASN A 75 15.97 9.98 4.28
C ASN A 75 16.41 11.24 5.06
N ASN A 76 17.54 11.17 5.75
CA ASN A 76 18.07 12.27 6.57
C ASN A 76 19.15 13.05 5.81
N ASN A 77 18.86 13.44 4.55
CA ASN A 77 19.80 14.16 3.71
C ASN A 77 19.09 15.26 2.91
N SER A 78 19.64 16.49 2.95
CA SER A 78 19.13 17.64 2.22
C SER A 78 19.27 17.57 0.69
N GLN A 79 20.04 16.64 0.15
CA GLN A 79 20.29 16.52 -1.29
C GLN A 79 19.05 16.10 -2.12
N TRP A 80 17.98 15.71 -1.45
CA TRP A 80 16.74 15.27 -2.10
C TRP A 80 15.62 16.31 -2.07
N VAL A 81 15.91 17.52 -1.64
CA VAL A 81 15.03 18.68 -1.82
C VAL A 81 15.29 19.17 -3.25
N GLU A 82 14.70 18.56 -4.25
CA GLU A 82 14.61 19.19 -5.56
C GLU A 82 13.69 20.40 -5.43
N GLU A 83 14.18 21.55 -5.87
CA GLU A 83 13.49 22.85 -5.84
C GLU A 83 12.25 22.93 -6.76
N ASP A 84 11.81 21.81 -7.34
CA ASP A 84 10.68 21.74 -8.26
C ASP A 84 9.38 21.25 -7.61
N ASP A 85 9.14 21.62 -6.35
CA ASP A 85 7.83 21.36 -5.69
C ASP A 85 6.75 22.41 -6.06
N GLU A 86 6.84 23.06 -7.19
CA GLU A 86 5.67 23.71 -7.79
C GLU A 86 4.76 22.59 -8.33
N ILE A 87 3.69 22.29 -7.59
CA ILE A 87 2.56 21.54 -8.11
C ILE A 87 1.92 22.38 -9.22
N SER A 88 2.40 22.19 -10.44
CA SER A 88 1.82 22.85 -11.58
C SER A 88 0.46 22.21 -11.92
N VAL A 89 -0.42 23.00 -12.52
CA VAL A 89 -1.72 22.51 -13.05
C VAL A 89 -1.51 21.34 -14.01
N ASP A 90 -0.35 21.25 -14.65
CA ASP A 90 0.06 20.15 -15.53
C ASP A 90 0.21 18.81 -14.79
N ILE A 91 0.64 18.80 -13.51
CA ILE A 91 0.70 17.58 -12.70
C ILE A 91 -0.71 17.02 -12.44
N LEU A 92 -1.69 17.89 -12.19
CA LEU A 92 -3.09 17.48 -11.99
C LEU A 92 -3.74 16.98 -13.28
N GLN A 93 -3.35 17.54 -14.45
CA GLN A 93 -3.79 17.05 -15.75
C GLN A 93 -3.18 15.68 -16.08
N ASN A 94 -1.90 15.47 -15.82
CA ASN A 94 -1.20 14.21 -16.06
C ASN A 94 -1.74 13.06 -15.16
N ILE A 95 -2.13 13.34 -13.92
CA ILE A 95 -2.84 12.38 -13.06
C ILE A 95 -4.18 11.98 -13.70
N ARG A 96 -4.87 12.93 -14.32
CA ARG A 96 -6.17 12.72 -14.96
C ARG A 96 -6.07 11.94 -16.28
N GLU A 97 -4.91 12.00 -16.96
CA GLU A 97 -4.65 11.36 -18.27
C GLU A 97 -3.89 10.02 -18.15
N ASN A 98 -3.72 9.44 -16.94
CA ASN A 98 -2.99 8.21 -16.67
C ASN A 98 -1.51 8.19 -17.13
N GLU A 99 -0.88 9.31 -17.29
CA GLU A 99 0.55 9.37 -17.52
C GLU A 99 1.33 9.24 -16.19
N THR A 100 2.13 8.19 -16.08
CA THR A 100 2.72 7.64 -14.84
C THR A 100 3.99 8.34 -14.35
N ASP A 101 4.34 9.51 -14.84
CA ASP A 101 5.54 10.26 -14.44
C ASP A 101 5.23 11.53 -13.61
N VAL A 102 4.35 11.39 -12.63
CA VAL A 102 4.15 12.46 -11.66
C VAL A 102 5.37 12.50 -10.72
N LYS A 103 6.15 13.56 -10.79
CA LYS A 103 7.18 13.88 -9.80
C LYS A 103 6.50 14.36 -8.52
N VAL A 104 6.25 13.45 -7.59
CA VAL A 104 5.71 13.78 -6.26
C VAL A 104 6.88 13.92 -5.29
N ALA A 105 6.75 14.86 -4.36
CA ALA A 105 7.76 15.21 -3.36
C ALA A 105 8.47 14.00 -2.71
N SER A 106 9.76 14.13 -2.52
CA SER A 106 10.64 13.13 -1.92
C SER A 106 10.21 12.75 -0.50
N GLY A 107 10.27 11.46 -0.18
CA GLY A 107 10.09 10.97 1.19
C GLY A 107 8.64 10.68 1.60
N VAL A 108 7.85 10.07 0.73
CA VAL A 108 6.51 9.57 1.10
C VAL A 108 6.63 8.18 1.72
N ASP A 109 5.93 7.96 2.83
CA ASP A 109 5.91 6.70 3.59
C ASP A 109 7.32 6.27 4.02
N THR A 110 7.92 7.07 4.90
CA THR A 110 9.27 6.83 5.43
C THR A 110 9.21 6.38 6.89
N GLY A 111 9.86 5.27 7.20
CA GLY A 111 9.92 4.74 8.57
C GLY A 111 11.31 4.28 8.99
N GLY A 112 11.59 4.37 10.27
CA GLY A 112 12.86 3.87 10.82
C GLY A 112 13.04 2.36 10.62
N ILE A 113 11.95 1.61 10.63
CA ILE A 113 11.93 0.17 10.39
C ILE A 113 11.28 -0.14 9.04
N VAL A 114 10.07 0.34 8.79
CA VAL A 114 9.30 0.03 7.59
C VAL A 114 8.73 1.31 6.98
N GLY A 115 8.81 1.47 5.66
CA GLY A 115 8.18 2.59 4.95
C GLY A 115 6.66 2.48 4.98
N PHE A 116 6.12 1.43 4.39
CA PHE A 116 4.69 1.12 4.33
C PHE A 116 4.42 -0.30 4.80
N SER A 117 3.37 -0.52 5.60
CA SER A 117 3.01 -1.86 6.05
C SER A 117 1.51 -2.10 6.13
N LYS A 118 1.08 -3.25 5.61
CA LYS A 118 -0.22 -3.88 5.90
C LYS A 118 -0.08 -5.11 6.80
N GLY A 119 1.16 -5.54 7.04
CA GLY A 119 1.49 -6.70 7.86
C GLY A 119 1.71 -6.36 9.33
N VAL A 120 2.51 -7.19 9.98
CA VAL A 120 2.82 -7.11 11.41
C VAL A 120 4.24 -6.61 11.63
N ILE A 121 4.40 -5.63 12.49
CA ILE A 121 5.70 -5.12 12.96
C ILE A 121 5.72 -5.27 14.49
N MET A 122 6.65 -6.06 15.00
CA MET A 122 6.74 -6.34 16.44
C MET A 122 8.16 -6.27 16.98
N ARG A 123 8.30 -5.84 18.23
CA ARG A 123 9.56 -5.88 18.99
C ARG A 123 10.74 -5.21 18.27
N CYS A 124 10.46 -4.23 17.40
CA CYS A 124 11.48 -3.54 16.64
C CYS A 124 11.94 -2.27 17.32
N THR A 125 13.21 -1.92 17.11
CA THR A 125 13.82 -0.72 17.71
C THR A 125 14.46 0.14 16.63
N ASN A 126 14.10 1.42 16.60
CA ASN A 126 14.80 2.41 15.82
C ASN A 126 15.65 3.32 16.71
N VAL A 127 16.90 3.55 16.31
CA VAL A 127 17.84 4.48 16.94
C VAL A 127 18.29 5.55 15.94
N GLY A 128 18.22 5.26 14.65
CA GLY A 128 18.63 6.17 13.59
C GLY A 128 17.68 7.36 13.42
N LYS A 129 18.15 8.42 12.80
CA LYS A 129 17.33 9.58 12.44
C LYS A 129 16.44 9.22 11.25
N VAL A 130 15.19 9.71 11.24
CA VAL A 130 14.22 9.46 10.20
C VAL A 130 13.69 10.78 9.66
N GLY A 131 13.74 10.93 8.33
CA GLY A 131 13.26 12.11 7.63
C GLY A 131 14.19 13.29 7.71
N TYR A 132 13.80 14.39 7.06
CA TYR A 132 14.51 15.66 7.03
C TYR A 132 13.53 16.81 7.38
N GLU A 133 14.06 17.92 7.90
CA GLU A 133 13.27 19.07 8.35
C GLU A 133 12.41 19.61 7.20
N HIS A 134 11.12 19.81 7.49
CA HIS A 134 10.12 20.39 6.58
C HIS A 134 9.89 19.66 5.25
N THR A 135 10.32 18.40 5.13
CA THR A 135 10.13 17.60 3.91
C THR A 135 9.48 16.26 4.22
N GLY A 136 8.76 15.71 3.23
CA GLY A 136 8.18 14.36 3.29
C GLY A 136 6.84 14.27 4.02
N TYR A 137 6.13 13.19 3.74
CA TYR A 137 4.79 12.89 4.27
C TYR A 137 4.77 11.48 4.83
N ASN A 138 3.93 11.25 5.86
CA ASN A 138 3.79 9.96 6.52
C ASN A 138 5.14 9.46 7.04
N ILE A 139 5.73 10.23 7.95
CA ILE A 139 7.05 9.92 8.52
C ILE A 139 6.89 9.37 9.93
N GLY A 140 7.40 8.15 10.16
CA GLY A 140 7.31 7.51 11.47
C GLY A 140 8.64 6.97 11.98
N GLY A 141 8.84 7.05 13.29
CA GLY A 141 10.06 6.50 13.90
C GLY A 141 10.19 4.98 13.74
N ILE A 142 9.07 4.29 13.60
CA ILE A 142 9.01 2.84 13.30
C ILE A 142 8.46 2.63 11.89
N VAL A 143 7.28 3.17 11.57
CA VAL A 143 6.66 2.96 10.27
C VAL A 143 6.06 4.25 9.74
N GLY A 144 6.27 4.54 8.46
CA GLY A 144 5.72 5.71 7.78
C GLY A 144 4.20 5.64 7.73
N ARG A 145 3.65 4.64 7.04
CA ARG A 145 2.22 4.39 6.96
C ARG A 145 1.89 2.93 7.25
N GLN A 146 0.88 2.72 8.08
CA GLN A 146 0.48 1.41 8.59
C GLN A 146 -1.02 1.20 8.50
N SER A 147 -1.46 0.03 8.02
CA SER A 147 -2.84 -0.44 8.13
C SER A 147 -2.99 -1.80 8.82
N GLY A 148 -1.87 -2.44 9.19
CA GLY A 148 -1.84 -3.69 9.96
C GLY A 148 -1.57 -3.46 11.46
N VAL A 149 -0.63 -4.22 12.05
CA VAL A 149 -0.33 -4.20 13.49
C VAL A 149 1.08 -3.69 13.76
N VAL A 150 1.21 -2.74 14.69
CA VAL A 150 2.48 -2.33 15.30
C VAL A 150 2.40 -2.58 16.80
N ALA A 151 3.30 -3.38 17.34
CA ALA A 151 3.30 -3.72 18.76
C ALA A 151 4.71 -3.84 19.34
N LEU A 152 4.87 -3.45 20.61
CA LEU A 152 6.11 -3.63 21.38
C LEU A 152 7.35 -2.99 20.70
N CYS A 153 7.15 -1.95 19.90
CA CYS A 153 8.22 -1.25 19.20
C CYS A 153 8.67 -0.01 19.96
N THR A 154 9.94 0.35 19.82
CA THR A 154 10.55 1.49 20.48
C THR A 154 11.30 2.35 19.50
N ASN A 155 11.09 3.67 19.54
CA ASN A 155 11.88 4.63 18.80
C ASN A 155 12.69 5.49 19.75
N HIS A 156 14.00 5.52 19.57
CA HIS A 156 14.95 6.42 20.25
C HIS A 156 15.53 7.47 19.28
N GLY A 157 15.26 7.34 17.99
CA GLY A 157 15.72 8.26 16.97
C GLY A 157 14.88 9.52 16.88
N THR A 158 15.45 10.58 16.34
CA THR A 158 14.73 11.81 15.99
C THR A 158 13.96 11.62 14.71
N VAL A 159 12.73 12.15 14.65
CA VAL A 159 11.87 12.08 13.47
C VAL A 159 11.61 13.50 12.97
N TYR A 160 11.86 13.75 11.70
CA TYR A 160 11.62 15.01 11.01
C TYR A 160 10.70 14.78 9.83
N GLY A 161 9.97 15.81 9.43
CA GLY A 161 9.12 15.76 8.24
C GLY A 161 8.28 17.02 8.08
N ARG A 162 7.44 17.06 7.05
CA ARG A 162 6.53 18.17 6.75
C ARG A 162 5.13 17.91 7.32
N LYS A 163 4.58 16.69 7.12
CA LYS A 163 3.20 16.38 7.50
C LYS A 163 3.02 14.89 7.84
N ASP A 164 2.07 14.63 8.73
CA ASP A 164 1.74 13.31 9.23
C ASP A 164 2.97 12.62 9.84
N ILE A 165 3.51 13.24 10.90
CA ILE A 165 4.74 12.82 11.55
C ILE A 165 4.42 12.24 12.91
N GLY A 166 4.93 11.04 13.18
CA GLY A 166 4.75 10.36 14.46
C GLY A 166 6.04 9.74 15.01
N GLY A 167 6.19 9.77 16.32
CA GLY A 167 7.34 9.13 16.97
C GLY A 167 7.40 7.62 16.74
N ILE A 168 6.26 6.97 16.47
CA ILE A 168 6.12 5.55 16.15
C ILE A 168 5.55 5.38 14.74
N VAL A 169 4.35 5.88 14.46
CA VAL A 169 3.64 5.75 13.19
C VAL A 169 3.37 7.14 12.63
N GLY A 170 3.68 7.39 11.36
CA GLY A 170 3.34 8.63 10.67
C GLY A 170 1.84 8.71 10.39
N GLN A 171 1.31 7.73 9.69
CA GLN A 171 -0.11 7.60 9.37
C GLN A 171 -0.62 6.19 9.68
N MET A 172 -1.74 6.08 10.40
CA MET A 172 -2.44 4.83 10.63
C MET A 172 -3.75 4.82 9.86
N GLU A 173 -3.93 3.82 9.01
CA GLU A 173 -5.15 3.60 8.23
C GLU A 173 -5.90 2.38 8.76
N PRO A 174 -7.25 2.35 8.71
CA PRO A 174 -7.96 1.12 9.01
C PRO A 174 -7.62 0.05 7.98
N TYR A 175 -7.38 -1.18 8.45
CA TYR A 175 -7.21 -2.32 7.56
C TYR A 175 -8.59 -2.70 7.00
N ILE A 176 -8.83 -2.34 5.77
CA ILE A 176 -10.01 -2.77 5.03
C ILE A 176 -9.51 -3.75 3.97
N GLU A 177 -9.66 -5.03 4.24
CA GLU A 177 -9.48 -6.07 3.25
C GLU A 177 -10.73 -6.11 2.37
N VAL A 178 -10.71 -5.36 1.29
CA VAL A 178 -11.67 -5.55 0.21
C VAL A 178 -11.13 -6.68 -0.66
N ASP A 179 -11.50 -7.91 -0.36
CA ASP A 179 -11.23 -9.03 -1.25
C ASP A 179 -12.20 -9.00 -2.44
N ALA A 180 -11.94 -8.06 -3.34
CA ALA A 180 -12.67 -7.96 -4.60
C ALA A 180 -12.47 -9.23 -5.45
N ALA A 181 -11.32 -9.92 -5.31
CA ALA A 181 -11.04 -11.15 -6.03
C ALA A 181 -11.89 -12.33 -5.52
N GLU A 182 -12.10 -12.44 -4.21
CA GLU A 182 -12.97 -13.46 -3.61
C GLU A 182 -14.43 -13.21 -3.94
N SER A 183 -14.90 -11.97 -3.85
CA SER A 183 -16.25 -11.57 -4.22
C SER A 183 -16.55 -11.81 -5.72
N ILE A 184 -15.60 -11.55 -6.61
CA ILE A 184 -15.72 -11.83 -8.05
C ILE A 184 -15.68 -13.33 -8.30
N ARG A 185 -14.80 -14.08 -7.61
CA ARG A 185 -14.71 -15.53 -7.72
C ARG A 185 -16.01 -16.22 -7.29
N ASP A 186 -16.60 -15.77 -6.17
CA ASP A 186 -17.87 -16.27 -5.67
C ASP A 186 -19.03 -15.96 -6.64
N ALA A 187 -19.04 -14.76 -7.23
CA ALA A 187 -20.02 -14.39 -8.24
C ALA A 187 -19.87 -15.22 -9.52
N VAL A 188 -18.64 -15.49 -9.98
CA VAL A 188 -18.35 -16.33 -11.14
C VAL A 188 -18.70 -17.79 -10.87
N ASN A 189 -18.43 -18.32 -9.67
CA ASN A 189 -18.80 -19.68 -9.28
C ASN A 189 -20.33 -19.83 -9.24
N LYS A 190 -21.06 -18.88 -8.65
CA LYS A 190 -22.52 -18.87 -8.67
C LYS A 190 -23.09 -18.81 -10.08
N LEU A 191 -22.49 -18.01 -10.95
CA LEU A 191 -22.89 -17.96 -12.36
C LEU A 191 -22.65 -19.30 -13.06
N HIS A 192 -21.50 -19.92 -12.80
CA HIS A 192 -21.18 -21.24 -13.35
C HIS A 192 -22.19 -22.31 -12.88
N ASP A 193 -22.52 -22.36 -11.60
CA ASP A 193 -23.48 -23.30 -11.02
C ASP A 193 -24.90 -23.08 -11.62
N LEU A 194 -25.29 -21.81 -11.80
CA LEU A 194 -26.56 -21.45 -12.44
C LEU A 194 -26.64 -21.89 -13.92
N VAL A 195 -25.52 -21.67 -14.65
CA VAL A 195 -25.42 -22.13 -16.06
C VAL A 195 -25.49 -23.64 -16.15
N GLN A 196 -24.81 -24.40 -15.28
CA GLN A 196 -24.88 -25.85 -15.23
C GLN A 196 -26.29 -26.31 -14.88
N GLN A 197 -26.94 -25.75 -13.88
CA GLN A 197 -28.30 -26.06 -13.51
C GLN A 197 -29.29 -25.81 -14.67
N THR A 198 -29.09 -24.69 -15.41
CA THR A 198 -29.92 -24.40 -16.59
C THR A 198 -29.70 -25.39 -17.73
N LEU A 199 -28.46 -25.87 -17.93
CA LEU A 199 -28.14 -26.91 -18.92
C LEU A 199 -28.74 -28.25 -18.53
N ASP A 200 -28.68 -28.64 -17.25
CA ASP A 200 -29.30 -29.88 -16.73
C ASP A 200 -30.83 -29.83 -16.85
N ASP A 201 -31.46 -28.69 -16.55
CA ASP A 201 -32.91 -28.47 -16.72
C ASP A 201 -33.34 -28.53 -18.20
N MET A 202 -32.47 -28.08 -19.12
CA MET A 202 -32.72 -28.20 -20.58
C MET A 202 -32.63 -29.63 -21.11
N GLU A 203 -31.81 -30.50 -20.49
CA GLU A 203 -31.67 -31.90 -20.86
C GLU A 203 -32.88 -32.77 -20.41
N GLU A 204 -33.54 -32.41 -19.30
CA GLU A 204 -34.70 -33.13 -18.76
C GLU A 204 -36.07 -32.72 -19.33
N GLY A 205 -36.16 -31.60 -20.08
CA GLY A 205 -37.48 -31.03 -20.32
C GLY A 205 -37.88 -30.65 -21.74
N THR A 206 -38.49 -31.54 -22.50
CA THR A 206 -39.27 -31.20 -23.72
C THR A 206 -40.67 -30.63 -23.42
N ASN A 207 -41.08 -30.40 -22.18
CA ASN A 207 -42.43 -29.97 -21.83
C ASN A 207 -42.58 -28.69 -20.97
N VAL A 208 -41.51 -27.91 -20.72
CA VAL A 208 -41.57 -26.75 -19.79
C VAL A 208 -41.04 -25.47 -20.40
N ILE A 209 -41.05 -25.32 -21.72
CA ILE A 209 -40.45 -24.18 -22.42
C ILE A 209 -40.97 -22.81 -21.93
N GLN A 210 -42.19 -22.70 -21.42
CA GLN A 210 -42.78 -21.45 -21.00
C GLN A 210 -42.36 -21.02 -19.60
N ASN A 211 -42.10 -21.93 -18.68
CA ASN A 211 -41.57 -21.66 -17.36
C ASN A 211 -40.05 -21.35 -17.38
N ASP A 212 -39.32 -22.00 -18.29
CA ASP A 212 -37.87 -21.86 -18.42
C ASP A 212 -37.46 -20.50 -18.93
N VAL A 213 -38.27 -19.84 -19.78
CA VAL A 213 -38.06 -18.45 -20.23
C VAL A 213 -38.19 -17.47 -19.08
N ASP A 214 -39.12 -17.68 -18.16
CA ASP A 214 -39.29 -16.81 -16.98
C ASP A 214 -38.17 -17.03 -15.96
N VAL A 215 -37.68 -18.26 -15.83
CA VAL A 215 -36.51 -18.57 -14.99
C VAL A 215 -35.24 -17.97 -15.59
N LEU A 216 -35.01 -18.11 -16.90
CA LEU A 216 -33.89 -17.48 -17.62
C LEU A 216 -33.92 -15.96 -17.52
N LYS A 217 -35.11 -15.35 -17.57
CA LYS A 217 -35.28 -13.92 -17.39
C LYS A 217 -34.93 -13.49 -15.97
N ASN A 218 -35.40 -14.22 -14.97
CA ASN A 218 -35.07 -13.95 -13.57
C ASN A 218 -33.56 -14.10 -13.29
N TYR A 219 -32.89 -15.06 -13.91
CA TYR A 219 -31.43 -15.23 -13.82
C TYR A 219 -30.67 -14.10 -14.55
N SER A 220 -31.17 -13.69 -15.74
CA SER A 220 -30.63 -12.56 -16.47
C SER A 220 -30.75 -11.26 -15.65
N ASP A 221 -31.91 -11.02 -15.05
CA ASP A 221 -32.16 -9.86 -14.20
C ASP A 221 -31.25 -9.89 -12.96
N ALA A 222 -31.06 -11.04 -12.32
CA ALA A 222 -30.15 -11.19 -11.19
C ALA A 222 -28.66 -10.97 -11.57
N VAL A 223 -28.25 -11.37 -12.76
CA VAL A 223 -26.88 -11.10 -13.28
C VAL A 223 -26.71 -9.61 -13.58
N ILE A 224 -27.73 -8.97 -14.14
CA ILE A 224 -27.72 -7.52 -14.38
C ILE A 224 -27.62 -6.77 -13.06
N ASP A 225 -28.45 -7.09 -12.05
CA ASP A 225 -28.42 -6.50 -10.73
C ASP A 225 -27.07 -6.66 -10.02
N GLN A 226 -26.43 -7.84 -10.17
CA GLN A 226 -25.10 -8.07 -9.64
C GLN A 226 -24.02 -7.29 -10.41
N SER A 227 -24.15 -7.17 -11.72
CA SER A 227 -23.27 -6.35 -12.56
C SER A 227 -23.38 -4.88 -12.19
N ASP A 228 -24.62 -4.39 -12.00
CA ASP A 228 -24.87 -3.02 -11.55
C ASP A 228 -24.33 -2.77 -10.14
N THR A 229 -24.48 -3.75 -9.24
CA THR A 229 -23.90 -3.69 -7.90
C THR A 229 -22.38 -3.65 -7.95
N LEU A 230 -21.76 -4.44 -8.81
CA LEU A 230 -20.31 -4.44 -9.02
C LEU A 230 -19.83 -3.11 -9.64
N SER A 231 -20.56 -2.62 -10.64
CA SER A 231 -20.30 -1.32 -11.27
C SER A 231 -20.42 -0.18 -10.25
N ASN A 232 -21.44 -0.19 -9.41
CA ASN A 232 -21.65 0.81 -8.36
C ASN A 232 -20.53 0.74 -7.29
N ARG A 233 -20.07 -0.46 -6.93
CA ARG A 233 -18.93 -0.65 -6.00
C ARG A 233 -17.62 -0.18 -6.62
N LEU A 234 -17.39 -0.47 -7.89
CA LEU A 234 -16.22 0.03 -8.64
C LEU A 234 -16.25 1.56 -8.75
N SER A 235 -17.42 2.15 -9.07
CA SER A 235 -17.59 3.60 -9.09
C SER A 235 -17.35 4.20 -7.71
N SER A 236 -17.95 3.64 -6.66
CA SER A 236 -17.73 4.10 -5.28
C SER A 236 -16.27 3.96 -4.83
N PHE A 237 -15.59 2.92 -5.27
CA PHE A 237 -14.15 2.76 -5.02
C PHE A 237 -13.33 3.81 -5.78
N ALA A 238 -13.68 4.09 -7.04
CA ALA A 238 -13.04 5.15 -7.83
C ALA A 238 -13.30 6.53 -7.22
N ASP A 239 -14.56 6.82 -6.85
CA ASP A 239 -14.97 8.08 -6.22
C ASP A 239 -14.27 8.30 -4.88
N ASN A 240 -14.19 7.27 -4.03
CA ASN A 240 -13.45 7.33 -2.76
C ASN A 240 -11.95 7.60 -2.96
N ASN A 241 -11.35 7.05 -4.00
CA ASN A 241 -9.96 7.35 -4.33
C ASN A 241 -9.78 8.76 -4.88
N ILE A 242 -10.74 9.23 -5.70
CA ILE A 242 -10.78 10.61 -6.21
C ILE A 242 -10.98 11.59 -5.04
N ASP A 243 -11.89 11.30 -4.12
CA ASP A 243 -12.13 12.12 -2.93
C ASP A 243 -10.91 12.19 -2.01
N GLN A 244 -10.18 11.09 -1.87
CA GLN A 244 -8.89 11.08 -1.15
C GLN A 244 -7.84 11.95 -1.84
N VAL A 245 -7.75 11.86 -3.17
CA VAL A 245 -6.84 12.71 -3.96
C VAL A 245 -7.27 14.19 -3.86
N ASN A 246 -8.56 14.49 -3.98
CA ASN A 246 -9.07 15.85 -3.84
C ASN A 246 -8.85 16.41 -2.43
N SER A 247 -9.08 15.59 -1.40
CA SER A 247 -8.80 15.95 0.00
C SER A 247 -7.30 16.22 0.23
N LEU A 248 -6.43 15.47 -0.43
CA LEU A 248 -4.98 15.73 -0.44
C LEU A 248 -4.68 17.07 -1.12
N THR A 249 -5.31 17.35 -2.25
CA THR A 249 -5.16 18.60 -3.00
C THR A 249 -5.64 19.80 -2.18
N ASP A 250 -6.84 19.74 -1.58
CA ASP A 250 -7.40 20.80 -0.71
C ASP A 250 -6.49 21.07 0.50
N ARG A 251 -5.93 20.00 1.09
CA ARG A 251 -4.98 20.11 2.21
C ARG A 251 -3.64 20.69 1.77
N MET A 252 -3.21 20.47 0.55
CA MET A 252 -2.01 21.07 -0.04
C MET A 252 -2.23 22.57 -0.33
N GLU A 253 -3.38 22.94 -0.87
CA GLU A 253 -3.75 24.34 -1.10
C GLU A 253 -3.82 25.13 0.22
N SER A 254 -4.39 24.53 1.28
CA SER A 254 -4.48 25.17 2.60
C SER A 254 -3.12 25.38 3.31
N VAL A 255 -2.04 24.85 2.78
CA VAL A 255 -0.67 25.03 3.31
C VAL A 255 0.11 26.07 2.49
N LEU A 256 -0.40 26.41 1.29
CA LEU A 256 0.24 27.39 0.39
C LEU A 256 -0.29 28.82 0.59
N ASP A 257 -1.44 29.00 1.32
CA ASP A 257 -1.97 30.28 1.83
C ASP A 257 -1.43 30.54 3.28
#